data_d7a56c3d4eca4a83136e6c8dd0095e43
#
_entry.id   d7a56c3d4eca4a83136e6c8dd0095e43
#
_cell.length_a   1.000
_cell.length_b   1.000
_cell.length_c   1.000
_cell.angle_alpha   90.00
_cell.angle_beta   90.00
_cell.angle_gamma   90.00
#
_symmetry.space_group_name_H-M   'P 1'
#
loop_
_entity.id
_entity.type
_entity.pdbx_description
1 polymer ?
#
loop_
_entity_poly.entity_id
_entity_poly.type
_entity_poly.pdbx_seq_one_letter_code
_entity_poly.pdbx_strand_id
1 'polypeptide(L)'
;DKLDTDQWIQAAKAAGAKFAILTATHETGFGLWQSDVNPYCLKAVKWRDGKGDIVRDFVNSCRKYGLQPGIYIGIRWNSLLGIHNFKAEGEGEFARNRQAWYKRLCEKMVTELCTRYGDLFMIWFDGGADDPQGLGPNVEPIVNQYQPDCLFYHNVNRADLRWGGSESGSVGYPCWSSFPYPYSHSNATDGITDHNQLLAHGDPEGKFWVPAMADTPLRGYNGRHEWFWEPGDDDKAVYPLENLMEMYEKSVGRNATLMVGLTPNPEGLIPDGDVHRLQEWGNEIQRRFGTPLAQTSGKNKKKLAITFDKPQRVNYYQIQEDITEGE
;
A
#
# COMPACT_ATOMS: atom_id res chain seq x y z
N ASP A 1 3.47 -8.03 -27.07
CA ASP A 1 2.82 -7.40 -25.92
C ASP A 1 2.01 -8.48 -25.18
N LYS A 2 2.47 -8.87 -23.99
CA LYS A 2 1.81 -9.88 -23.15
C LYS A 2 1.25 -9.29 -21.86
N LEU A 3 1.35 -7.97 -21.66
CA LEU A 3 0.86 -7.31 -20.47
C LEU A 3 -0.61 -7.65 -20.24
N ASP A 4 -0.90 -8.24 -19.08
CA ASP A 4 -2.23 -8.69 -18.68
C ASP A 4 -2.51 -8.34 -17.21
N THR A 5 -3.20 -7.24 -17.00
CA THR A 5 -3.61 -6.79 -15.66
C THR A 5 -4.68 -7.69 -15.05
N ASP A 6 -5.42 -8.45 -15.85
CA ASP A 6 -6.36 -9.46 -15.34
C ASP A 6 -5.61 -10.56 -14.60
N GLN A 7 -4.47 -11.03 -15.15
CA GLN A 7 -3.61 -12.01 -14.51
C GLN A 7 -3.06 -11.50 -13.17
N TRP A 8 -2.65 -10.23 -13.09
CA TRP A 8 -2.16 -9.64 -11.84
C TRP A 8 -3.23 -9.67 -10.75
N ILE A 9 -4.43 -9.25 -11.10
CA ILE A 9 -5.54 -9.15 -10.14
C ILE A 9 -6.07 -10.52 -9.74
N GLN A 10 -6.08 -11.49 -10.64
CA GLN A 10 -6.43 -12.88 -10.32
C GLN A 10 -5.40 -13.49 -9.35
N ALA A 11 -4.09 -13.25 -9.55
CA ALA A 11 -3.05 -13.69 -8.64
C ALA A 11 -3.20 -13.07 -7.25
N ALA A 12 -3.42 -11.75 -7.15
CA ALA A 12 -3.68 -11.08 -5.89
C ALA A 12 -4.96 -11.62 -5.19
N LYS A 13 -6.02 -11.83 -5.95
CA LYS A 13 -7.29 -12.41 -5.44
C LYS A 13 -7.10 -13.83 -4.90
N ALA A 14 -6.28 -14.63 -5.55
CA ALA A 14 -5.97 -15.99 -5.11
C ALA A 14 -5.31 -16.02 -3.72
N ALA A 15 -4.50 -15.01 -3.37
CA ALA A 15 -3.95 -14.84 -2.03
C ALA A 15 -4.97 -14.30 -1.01
N GLY A 16 -6.18 -13.92 -1.43
CA GLY A 16 -7.22 -13.37 -0.56
C GLY A 16 -7.25 -11.85 -0.46
N ALA A 17 -6.52 -11.13 -1.32
CA ALA A 17 -6.50 -9.67 -1.35
C ALA A 17 -7.91 -9.09 -1.53
N LYS A 18 -8.17 -7.94 -0.90
CA LYS A 18 -9.43 -7.19 -0.98
C LYS A 18 -9.29 -5.94 -1.84
N PHE A 19 -8.09 -5.43 -1.96
CA PHE A 19 -7.73 -4.29 -2.79
C PHE A 19 -6.35 -4.51 -3.42
N ALA A 20 -6.06 -3.75 -4.44
CA ALA A 20 -4.73 -3.71 -5.05
C ALA A 20 -4.37 -2.26 -5.37
N ILE A 21 -3.08 -1.93 -5.29
CA ILE A 21 -2.57 -0.59 -5.57
C ILE A 21 -1.55 -0.68 -6.69
N LEU A 22 -1.75 0.13 -7.73
CA LEU A 22 -0.79 0.22 -8.83
C LEU A 22 0.19 1.36 -8.59
N THR A 23 1.47 1.07 -8.72
CA THR A 23 2.52 2.10 -8.84
C THR A 23 2.37 2.81 -10.19
N ALA A 24 1.57 3.88 -10.24
CA ALA A 24 1.30 4.61 -11.48
C ALA A 24 2.49 5.48 -11.92
N THR A 25 3.30 5.93 -10.98
CA THR A 25 4.61 6.58 -11.21
C THR A 25 5.48 6.39 -9.97
N HIS A 26 6.79 6.26 -10.17
CA HIS A 26 7.80 6.12 -9.12
C HIS A 26 8.88 7.20 -9.29
N GLU A 27 10.01 7.05 -8.63
CA GLU A 27 11.14 8.02 -8.64
C GLU A 27 11.70 8.37 -10.02
N THR A 28 11.49 7.52 -11.03
CA THR A 28 11.87 7.86 -12.42
C THR A 28 11.04 9.00 -12.99
N GLY A 29 9.83 9.21 -12.48
CA GLY A 29 8.86 10.18 -12.99
C GLY A 29 8.07 9.71 -14.22
N PHE A 30 8.26 8.46 -14.68
CA PHE A 30 7.50 7.93 -15.81
C PHE A 30 6.06 7.58 -15.41
N GLY A 31 5.08 8.11 -16.13
CA GLY A 31 3.66 7.88 -15.88
C GLY A 31 3.09 6.71 -16.68
N LEU A 32 2.42 5.77 -16.01
CA LEU A 32 1.80 4.59 -16.64
C LEU A 32 0.40 4.85 -17.20
N TRP A 33 0.07 6.11 -17.51
CA TRP A 33 -1.22 6.53 -18.07
C TRP A 33 -1.06 7.55 -19.19
N GLN A 34 -2.17 7.92 -19.84
CA GLN A 34 -2.23 8.94 -20.88
C GLN A 34 -2.26 10.34 -20.25
N SER A 35 -1.14 10.80 -19.70
CA SER A 35 -1.06 12.13 -19.10
C SER A 35 -1.08 13.24 -20.16
N ASP A 36 -1.85 14.30 -19.89
CA ASP A 36 -1.83 15.52 -20.69
C ASP A 36 -0.83 16.56 -20.15
N VAL A 37 -0.30 16.32 -18.95
CA VAL A 37 0.57 17.27 -18.24
C VAL A 37 1.99 16.76 -18.06
N ASN A 38 2.18 15.44 -17.96
CA ASN A 38 3.50 14.82 -17.89
C ASN A 38 3.90 14.27 -19.27
N PRO A 39 4.85 14.90 -19.98
CA PRO A 39 5.30 14.40 -21.28
C PRO A 39 6.06 13.07 -21.19
N TYR A 40 6.58 12.72 -20.00
CA TYR A 40 7.28 11.46 -19.73
C TYR A 40 6.28 10.40 -19.24
N CYS A 41 5.47 9.89 -20.17
CA CYS A 41 4.42 8.92 -19.87
C CYS A 41 4.13 8.01 -21.07
N LEU A 42 3.21 7.06 -20.93
CA LEU A 42 2.81 6.13 -21.99
C LEU A 42 2.33 6.80 -23.29
N LYS A 43 1.86 8.04 -23.22
CA LYS A 43 1.47 8.81 -24.41
C LYS A 43 2.66 9.09 -25.36
N ALA A 44 3.88 9.15 -24.84
CA ALA A 44 5.09 9.34 -25.62
C ALA A 44 5.64 8.03 -26.23
N VAL A 45 5.07 6.88 -25.88
CA VAL A 45 5.50 5.56 -26.31
C VAL A 45 4.57 5.02 -27.39
N LYS A 46 5.12 4.39 -28.43
CA LYS A 46 4.31 3.79 -29.53
C LYS A 46 3.53 2.53 -29.14
N TRP A 47 3.56 2.14 -27.89
CA TRP A 47 2.83 0.99 -27.39
C TRP A 47 1.33 1.18 -27.55
N ARG A 48 0.65 0.17 -28.11
CA ARG A 48 -0.79 0.21 -28.49
C ARG A 48 -1.16 1.46 -29.29
N ASP A 49 -0.33 1.78 -30.30
CA ASP A 49 -0.47 2.96 -31.16
C ASP A 49 -0.47 4.30 -30.39
N GLY A 50 0.27 4.36 -29.27
CA GLY A 50 0.34 5.53 -28.40
C GLY A 50 -0.91 5.74 -27.54
N LYS A 51 -1.77 4.73 -27.39
CA LYS A 51 -3.03 4.79 -26.62
C LYS A 51 -3.04 3.89 -25.39
N GLY A 52 -1.92 3.24 -25.06
CA GLY A 52 -1.81 2.37 -23.91
C GLY A 52 -2.03 3.14 -22.60
N ASP A 53 -2.81 2.57 -21.68
CA ASP A 53 -3.10 3.13 -20.35
C ASP A 53 -3.18 1.99 -19.34
N ILE A 54 -2.05 1.74 -18.66
CA ILE A 54 -1.95 0.64 -17.69
C ILE A 54 -2.80 0.92 -16.46
N VAL A 55 -2.93 2.19 -16.06
CA VAL A 55 -3.80 2.57 -14.93
C VAL A 55 -5.25 2.21 -15.24
N ARG A 56 -5.71 2.48 -16.45
CA ARG A 56 -7.06 2.14 -16.91
C ARG A 56 -7.28 0.63 -16.90
N ASP A 57 -6.35 -0.11 -17.49
CA ASP A 57 -6.42 -1.58 -17.57
C ASP A 57 -6.48 -2.18 -16.14
N PHE A 58 -5.59 -1.73 -15.26
CA PHE A 58 -5.52 -2.18 -13.87
C PHE A 58 -6.82 -1.91 -13.09
N VAL A 59 -7.34 -0.68 -13.16
CA VAL A 59 -8.58 -0.31 -12.47
C VAL A 59 -9.76 -1.14 -12.98
N ASN A 60 -9.84 -1.36 -14.30
CA ASN A 60 -10.87 -2.20 -14.89
C ASN A 60 -10.75 -3.66 -14.43
N SER A 61 -9.53 -4.21 -14.37
CA SER A 61 -9.29 -5.56 -13.86
C SER A 61 -9.67 -5.68 -12.37
N CYS A 62 -9.31 -4.70 -11.53
CA CYS A 62 -9.74 -4.68 -10.13
C CYS A 62 -11.26 -4.80 -10.01
N ARG A 63 -12.01 -3.95 -10.71
CA ARG A 63 -13.48 -3.95 -10.69
C ARG A 63 -14.06 -5.26 -11.24
N LYS A 64 -13.50 -5.76 -12.33
CA LYS A 64 -13.92 -7.03 -12.95
C LYS A 64 -13.83 -8.21 -11.98
N TYR A 65 -12.78 -8.27 -11.19
CA TYR A 65 -12.54 -9.38 -10.25
C TYR A 65 -12.94 -9.08 -8.81
N GLY A 66 -13.53 -7.91 -8.55
CA GLY A 66 -14.09 -7.54 -7.25
C GLY A 66 -13.05 -7.12 -6.20
N LEU A 67 -11.90 -6.62 -6.64
CA LEU A 67 -10.93 -5.92 -5.79
C LEU A 67 -11.15 -4.42 -5.89
N GLN A 68 -10.85 -3.69 -4.82
CA GLN A 68 -10.90 -2.24 -4.82
C GLN A 68 -9.58 -1.68 -5.40
N PRO A 69 -9.62 -0.75 -6.37
CA PRO A 69 -8.42 -0.18 -6.97
C PRO A 69 -7.85 0.97 -6.13
N GLY A 70 -6.55 0.97 -5.92
CA GLY A 70 -5.78 2.09 -5.39
C GLY A 70 -4.65 2.50 -6.34
N ILE A 71 -4.10 3.67 -6.11
CA ILE A 71 -3.00 4.23 -6.91
C ILE A 71 -1.89 4.71 -5.98
N TYR A 72 -0.66 4.29 -6.29
CA TYR A 72 0.57 4.81 -5.70
C TYR A 72 1.16 5.88 -6.63
N ILE A 73 1.62 6.97 -6.05
CA ILE A 73 2.24 8.09 -6.75
C ILE A 73 3.52 8.49 -6.03
N GLY A 74 4.67 8.28 -6.67
CA GLY A 74 5.96 8.80 -6.20
C GLY A 74 6.10 10.28 -6.55
N ILE A 75 6.05 11.15 -5.55
CA ILE A 75 6.22 12.61 -5.74
C ILE A 75 7.43 13.17 -5.00
N ARG A 76 7.90 12.48 -3.98
CA ARG A 76 9.00 12.95 -3.12
C ARG A 76 10.32 13.04 -3.87
N TRP A 77 10.54 12.12 -4.81
CA TRP A 77 11.68 12.08 -5.71
C TRP A 77 11.23 12.04 -7.16
N ASN A 78 11.99 12.66 -8.05
CA ASN A 78 11.79 12.59 -9.48
C ASN A 78 13.12 12.77 -10.21
N SER A 79 13.71 11.67 -10.66
CA SER A 79 15.03 11.66 -11.29
C SER A 79 15.06 12.43 -12.61
N LEU A 80 13.96 12.41 -13.40
CA LEU A 80 13.85 13.18 -14.64
C LEU A 80 13.99 14.68 -14.39
N LEU A 81 13.43 15.16 -13.28
CA LEU A 81 13.39 16.58 -12.95
C LEU A 81 14.51 17.00 -12.00
N GLY A 82 15.36 16.06 -11.54
CA GLY A 82 16.34 16.32 -10.49
C GLY A 82 15.69 16.84 -9.22
N ILE A 83 14.62 16.17 -8.79
CA ILE A 83 13.94 16.44 -7.53
C ILE A 83 14.38 15.39 -6.52
N HIS A 84 14.85 15.83 -5.38
CA HIS A 84 15.27 14.98 -4.28
C HIS A 84 14.65 15.49 -2.98
N ASN A 85 13.86 14.67 -2.33
CA ASN A 85 13.14 15.02 -1.11
C ASN A 85 12.38 16.36 -1.26
N PHE A 86 11.52 16.44 -2.29
CA PHE A 86 10.73 17.60 -2.72
C PHE A 86 11.55 18.79 -3.26
N LYS A 87 12.85 18.78 -3.19
CA LYS A 87 13.70 19.90 -3.56
C LYS A 87 14.36 19.71 -4.93
N ALA A 88 14.25 20.71 -5.80
CA ALA A 88 14.98 20.75 -7.05
C ALA A 88 16.49 20.96 -6.81
N GLU A 89 17.32 20.16 -7.47
CA GLU A 89 18.77 20.30 -7.45
C GLU A 89 19.23 21.63 -8.05
N GLY A 90 20.37 22.13 -7.57
CA GLY A 90 21.00 23.34 -8.03
C GLY A 90 20.43 24.60 -7.38
N GLU A 91 20.85 25.75 -7.91
CA GLU A 91 20.53 27.07 -7.40
C GLU A 91 20.14 28.04 -8.54
N GLY A 92 19.75 29.25 -8.14
CA GLY A 92 19.43 30.32 -9.08
C GLY A 92 18.01 30.20 -9.69
N GLU A 93 17.82 30.98 -10.75
CA GLU A 93 16.48 31.11 -11.37
C GLU A 93 16.01 29.81 -12.02
N PHE A 94 16.89 29.06 -12.66
CA PHE A 94 16.56 27.80 -13.31
C PHE A 94 16.04 26.76 -12.29
N ALA A 95 16.70 26.61 -11.15
CA ALA A 95 16.27 25.70 -10.09
C ALA A 95 14.91 26.13 -9.50
N ARG A 96 14.70 27.45 -9.26
CA ARG A 96 13.40 27.97 -8.80
C ARG A 96 12.28 27.71 -9.79
N ASN A 97 12.51 27.91 -11.08
CA ASN A 97 11.51 27.66 -12.12
C ASN A 97 11.16 26.17 -12.22
N ARG A 98 12.17 25.30 -12.12
CA ARG A 98 11.98 23.84 -12.10
C ARG A 98 11.20 23.38 -10.86
N GLN A 99 11.51 23.95 -9.69
CA GLN A 99 10.76 23.71 -8.45
C GLN A 99 9.28 24.06 -8.61
N ALA A 100 8.99 25.24 -9.11
CA ALA A 100 7.62 25.69 -9.32
C ALA A 100 6.88 24.87 -10.38
N TRP A 101 7.59 24.43 -11.42
CA TRP A 101 7.01 23.53 -12.43
C TRP A 101 6.72 22.15 -11.86
N TYR A 102 7.64 21.55 -11.12
CA TYR A 102 7.46 20.27 -10.46
C TYR A 102 6.22 20.26 -9.55
N LYS A 103 6.03 21.24 -8.69
CA LYS A 103 4.84 21.33 -7.84
C LYS A 103 3.55 21.28 -8.65
N ARG A 104 3.45 22.16 -9.68
CA ARG A 104 2.28 22.20 -10.56
C ARG A 104 2.09 20.92 -11.36
N LEU A 105 3.17 20.27 -11.78
CA LEU A 105 3.11 19.01 -12.51
C LEU A 105 2.51 17.91 -11.61
N CYS A 106 3.01 17.75 -10.39
CA CYS A 106 2.50 16.78 -9.43
C CYS A 106 1.02 17.01 -9.10
N GLU A 107 0.63 18.25 -8.80
CA GLU A 107 -0.77 18.61 -8.52
C GLU A 107 -1.71 18.28 -9.69
N LYS A 108 -1.28 18.56 -10.93
CA LYS A 108 -2.06 18.21 -12.13
C LYS A 108 -2.09 16.70 -12.39
N MET A 109 -0.98 15.98 -12.19
CA MET A 109 -0.95 14.52 -12.32
C MET A 109 -1.91 13.87 -11.32
N VAL A 110 -1.91 14.32 -10.06
CA VAL A 110 -2.86 13.85 -9.05
C VAL A 110 -4.31 14.16 -9.45
N THR A 111 -4.56 15.36 -10.00
CA THR A 111 -5.90 15.71 -10.51
C THR A 111 -6.33 14.76 -11.64
N GLU A 112 -5.46 14.44 -12.60
CA GLU A 112 -5.76 13.47 -13.65
C GLU A 112 -6.13 12.09 -13.08
N LEU A 113 -5.34 11.60 -12.14
CA LEU A 113 -5.55 10.28 -11.54
C LEU A 113 -6.83 10.24 -10.69
N CYS A 114 -7.15 11.31 -9.97
CA CYS A 114 -8.37 11.42 -9.17
C CYS A 114 -9.66 11.57 -10.01
N THR A 115 -9.55 12.06 -11.25
CA THR A 115 -10.75 12.41 -12.03
C THR A 115 -11.05 11.45 -13.21
N ARG A 116 -10.08 10.63 -13.62
CA ARG A 116 -10.20 9.86 -14.87
C ARG A 116 -10.56 8.38 -14.68
N TYR A 117 -10.42 7.84 -13.49
CA TYR A 117 -10.47 6.41 -13.25
C TYR A 117 -11.64 5.97 -12.35
N GLY A 118 -12.55 6.91 -12.00
CA GLY A 118 -13.67 6.66 -11.06
C GLY A 118 -13.18 6.51 -9.63
N ASP A 119 -14.01 5.94 -8.77
CA ASP A 119 -13.74 5.85 -7.34
C ASP A 119 -12.51 4.99 -7.04
N LEU A 120 -11.62 5.50 -6.22
CA LEU A 120 -10.40 4.86 -5.76
C LEU A 120 -10.52 4.51 -4.29
N PHE A 121 -10.02 3.35 -3.91
CA PHE A 121 -9.97 2.92 -2.51
C PHE A 121 -8.91 3.67 -1.71
N MET A 122 -7.74 3.87 -2.32
CA MET A 122 -6.59 4.50 -1.67
C MET A 122 -5.74 5.26 -2.67
N ILE A 123 -5.20 6.38 -2.23
CA ILE A 123 -4.06 7.05 -2.85
C ILE A 123 -2.88 6.99 -1.90
N TRP A 124 -1.77 6.47 -2.41
CA TRP A 124 -0.53 6.28 -1.68
C TRP A 124 0.55 7.20 -2.18
N PHE A 125 1.02 8.09 -1.32
CA PHE A 125 2.20 8.92 -1.55
C PHE A 125 3.36 8.35 -0.75
N ASP A 126 4.30 7.71 -1.44
CA ASP A 126 5.45 7.09 -0.77
C ASP A 126 6.34 8.14 -0.09
N GLY A 127 6.69 7.86 1.17
CA GLY A 127 7.39 8.82 2.02
C GLY A 127 6.59 10.08 2.35
N GLY A 128 5.27 10.11 2.02
CA GLY A 128 4.35 11.20 2.29
C GLY A 128 4.28 12.28 1.20
N ALA A 129 3.18 13.04 1.22
CA ALA A 129 2.96 14.25 0.42
C ALA A 129 3.21 15.49 1.30
N ASP A 130 4.39 15.55 1.89
CA ASP A 130 4.74 16.53 2.91
C ASP A 130 5.11 17.91 2.32
N ASP A 131 5.26 18.88 3.22
CA ASP A 131 5.67 20.26 2.95
C ASP A 131 4.83 21.01 1.89
N PRO A 132 3.47 20.93 1.93
CA PRO A 132 2.62 21.57 0.92
C PRO A 132 2.72 23.10 0.90
N GLN A 133 3.15 23.72 2.00
CA GLN A 133 3.33 25.17 2.13
C GLN A 133 4.72 25.62 1.65
N GLY A 134 5.68 24.69 1.54
CA GLY A 134 7.03 24.94 1.09
C GLY A 134 7.35 24.33 -0.27
N LEU A 135 8.22 23.34 -0.29
CA LEU A 135 8.75 22.70 -1.51
C LEU A 135 7.84 21.61 -2.08
N GLY A 136 7.03 20.95 -1.26
CA GLY A 136 6.14 19.87 -1.68
C GLY A 136 4.90 20.35 -2.44
N PRO A 137 4.29 19.51 -3.29
CA PRO A 137 3.01 19.81 -3.94
C PRO A 137 1.85 19.74 -2.95
N ASN A 138 0.83 20.58 -3.14
CA ASN A 138 -0.35 20.59 -2.29
C ASN A 138 -1.45 19.69 -2.87
N VAL A 139 -1.37 18.39 -2.60
CA VAL A 139 -2.24 17.37 -3.22
C VAL A 139 -3.44 16.97 -2.36
N GLU A 140 -3.39 17.16 -1.05
CA GLU A 140 -4.50 16.79 -0.15
C GLU A 140 -5.84 17.44 -0.53
N PRO A 141 -5.94 18.76 -0.82
CA PRO A 141 -7.20 19.37 -1.25
C PRO A 141 -7.74 18.78 -2.55
N ILE A 142 -6.87 18.31 -3.45
CA ILE A 142 -7.26 17.68 -4.71
C ILE A 142 -7.92 16.33 -4.42
N VAL A 143 -7.30 15.52 -3.57
CA VAL A 143 -7.86 14.23 -3.16
C VAL A 143 -9.18 14.42 -2.44
N ASN A 144 -9.24 15.34 -1.48
CA ASN A 144 -10.47 15.65 -0.72
C ASN A 144 -11.62 16.10 -1.63
N GLN A 145 -11.31 16.83 -2.71
CA GLN A 145 -12.30 17.31 -3.66
C GLN A 145 -12.85 16.24 -4.59
N TYR A 146 -11.96 15.40 -5.15
CA TYR A 146 -12.31 14.48 -6.24
C TYR A 146 -12.47 13.03 -5.79
N GLN A 147 -11.93 12.68 -4.62
CA GLN A 147 -11.97 11.34 -4.04
C GLN A 147 -12.23 11.42 -2.52
N PRO A 148 -13.38 11.97 -2.09
CA PRO A 148 -13.66 12.26 -0.66
C PRO A 148 -13.66 11.01 0.22
N ASP A 149 -14.03 9.85 -0.33
CA ASP A 149 -14.11 8.57 0.39
C ASP A 149 -12.83 7.72 0.24
N CYS A 150 -11.80 8.25 -0.43
CA CYS A 150 -10.54 7.57 -0.65
C CYS A 150 -9.65 7.65 0.60
N LEU A 151 -9.02 6.54 0.96
CA LEU A 151 -7.98 6.54 1.98
C LEU A 151 -6.75 7.30 1.47
N PHE A 152 -6.30 8.25 2.29
CA PHE A 152 -5.14 9.10 2.00
C PHE A 152 -3.93 8.64 2.82
N TYR A 153 -2.91 8.18 2.16
CA TYR A 153 -1.63 7.85 2.78
C TYR A 153 -0.53 8.68 2.15
N HIS A 154 0.10 9.58 2.84
CA HIS A 154 -0.16 10.38 4.02
C HIS A 154 0.51 11.75 3.88
N ASN A 155 0.27 12.69 4.76
CA ASN A 155 1.07 13.92 4.88
C ASN A 155 1.18 14.35 6.35
N VAL A 156 1.72 15.56 6.57
CA VAL A 156 1.88 16.15 7.92
C VAL A 156 0.57 16.57 8.59
N ASN A 157 -0.56 16.56 7.87
CA ASN A 157 -1.86 17.00 8.38
C ASN A 157 -2.86 15.85 8.52
N ARG A 158 -2.75 14.83 7.66
CA ARG A 158 -3.70 13.72 7.57
C ARG A 158 -3.00 12.40 7.27
N ALA A 159 -3.38 11.37 7.99
CA ALA A 159 -3.12 9.99 7.64
C ALA A 159 -4.32 9.12 8.02
N ASP A 160 -4.90 8.42 7.07
CA ASP A 160 -6.00 7.47 7.34
C ASP A 160 -5.45 6.10 7.76
N LEU A 161 -4.16 5.90 7.64
CA LEU A 161 -3.41 4.75 8.12
C LEU A 161 -1.95 5.15 8.32
N ARG A 162 -1.21 4.37 9.11
CA ARG A 162 0.22 4.55 9.34
C ARG A 162 1.04 3.37 8.81
N TRP A 163 2.25 3.63 8.41
CA TRP A 163 3.23 2.58 8.14
C TRP A 163 3.64 1.88 9.44
N GLY A 164 3.81 0.56 9.41
CA GLY A 164 4.16 -0.26 10.56
C GLY A 164 5.61 -0.15 11.06
N GLY A 165 6.41 0.73 10.44
CA GLY A 165 7.79 1.03 10.86
C GLY A 165 8.87 0.13 10.24
N SER A 166 8.49 -0.88 9.44
CA SER A 166 9.44 -1.74 8.72
C SER A 166 8.76 -2.42 7.54
N GLU A 167 9.53 -2.74 6.51
CA GLU A 167 9.07 -3.49 5.32
C GLU A 167 9.20 -5.02 5.53
N SER A 168 8.96 -5.48 6.75
CA SER A 168 9.11 -6.90 7.13
C SER A 168 7.82 -7.72 7.04
N GLY A 169 6.71 -7.11 6.61
CA GLY A 169 5.40 -7.73 6.64
C GLY A 169 4.84 -7.95 8.06
N SER A 170 5.36 -7.23 9.08
CA SER A 170 4.95 -7.41 10.47
C SER A 170 4.84 -6.09 11.21
N VAL A 171 4.05 -6.09 12.28
CA VAL A 171 3.93 -4.98 13.24
C VAL A 171 4.25 -5.46 14.65
N GLY A 172 4.35 -4.54 15.57
CA GLY A 172 4.56 -4.84 17.00
C GLY A 172 3.40 -5.63 17.63
N TYR A 173 3.59 -6.06 18.87
CA TYR A 173 2.54 -6.66 19.68
C TYR A 173 2.60 -6.08 21.10
N PRO A 174 1.50 -5.50 21.61
CA PRO A 174 0.24 -5.22 20.90
C PRO A 174 0.39 -4.19 19.79
N CYS A 175 -0.62 -4.10 18.90
CA CYS A 175 -0.70 -3.07 17.86
C CYS A 175 -2.07 -2.38 17.94
N TRP A 176 -2.09 -1.15 18.40
CA TRP A 176 -3.29 -0.33 18.56
C TRP A 176 -3.56 0.46 17.29
N SER A 177 -4.83 0.64 16.93
CA SER A 177 -5.21 1.54 15.85
C SER A 177 -5.28 2.99 16.29
N SER A 178 -5.40 3.23 17.59
CA SER A 178 -5.31 4.57 18.17
C SER A 178 -3.88 5.12 18.09
N PHE A 179 -3.78 6.45 17.91
CA PHE A 179 -2.53 7.15 17.64
C PHE A 179 -2.57 8.57 18.25
N PRO A 180 -1.46 9.13 18.71
CA PRO A 180 -1.46 10.43 19.36
C PRO A 180 -1.69 11.61 18.39
N TYR A 181 -1.50 11.39 17.07
CA TYR A 181 -1.57 12.43 16.05
C TYR A 181 -2.55 12.06 14.93
N PRO A 182 -3.21 13.05 14.27
CA PRO A 182 -4.08 12.81 13.13
C PRO A 182 -3.31 12.53 11.83
N TYR A 183 -2.00 12.38 11.92
CA TYR A 183 -1.08 12.16 10.81
C TYR A 183 -0.01 11.14 11.19
N SER A 184 0.61 10.58 10.19
CA SER A 184 1.77 9.70 10.34
C SER A 184 2.77 10.04 9.24
N HIS A 185 4.04 10.07 9.54
CA HIS A 185 5.09 10.13 8.55
C HIS A 185 6.25 9.19 8.92
N SER A 186 6.88 8.62 7.91
CA SER A 186 7.90 7.59 8.07
C SER A 186 9.25 8.12 8.62
N ASN A 187 9.45 9.45 8.59
CA ASN A 187 10.70 10.10 9.01
C ASN A 187 10.39 11.16 10.06
N ALA A 188 10.06 10.76 11.29
CA ALA A 188 9.90 11.74 12.35
C ALA A 188 11.24 12.32 12.76
N THR A 189 11.40 13.59 12.48
CA THR A 189 12.48 14.42 12.99
C THR A 189 12.03 15.26 14.19
N ASP A 190 10.81 15.07 14.67
CA ASP A 190 10.10 15.99 15.55
C ASP A 190 10.41 15.76 17.03
N GLY A 191 11.56 15.13 17.35
CA GLY A 191 11.97 14.93 18.74
C GLY A 191 11.20 13.83 19.49
N ILE A 192 10.40 13.02 18.79
CA ILE A 192 9.77 11.82 19.35
C ILE A 192 10.85 10.77 19.53
N THR A 193 11.22 10.50 20.75
CA THR A 193 12.36 9.66 21.14
C THR A 193 12.23 8.20 20.74
N ASP A 194 11.05 7.73 20.28
CA ASP A 194 10.85 6.34 19.86
C ASP A 194 9.78 6.21 18.77
N HIS A 195 9.98 6.94 17.68
CA HIS A 195 9.02 6.98 16.58
C HIS A 195 8.75 5.60 15.95
N ASN A 196 9.78 4.77 15.80
CA ASN A 196 9.62 3.43 15.22
C ASN A 196 8.76 2.52 16.10
N GLN A 197 8.88 2.64 17.43
CA GLN A 197 8.02 1.90 18.35
C GLN A 197 6.57 2.40 18.27
N LEU A 198 6.37 3.71 18.19
CA LEU A 198 5.05 4.30 18.02
C LEU A 198 4.39 3.86 16.70
N LEU A 199 5.13 3.82 15.60
CA LEU A 199 4.63 3.30 14.33
C LEU A 199 4.24 1.82 14.41
N ALA A 200 5.08 0.99 15.05
CA ALA A 200 4.87 -0.44 15.17
C ALA A 200 3.70 -0.81 16.11
N HIS A 201 3.54 -0.06 17.20
CA HIS A 201 2.61 -0.42 18.29
C HIS A 201 1.37 0.47 18.38
N GLY A 202 1.38 1.69 17.82
CA GLY A 202 0.35 2.69 18.12
C GLY A 202 0.43 3.17 19.56
N ASP A 203 -0.64 3.80 20.04
CA ASP A 203 -0.74 4.33 21.40
C ASP A 203 -2.16 4.06 21.94
N PRO A 204 -2.32 3.24 23.00
CA PRO A 204 -3.64 2.95 23.56
C PRO A 204 -4.37 4.19 24.10
N GLU A 205 -3.64 5.25 24.45
CA GLU A 205 -4.19 6.54 24.90
C GLU A 205 -4.36 7.54 23.75
N GLY A 206 -4.06 7.12 22.52
CA GLY A 206 -4.16 7.96 21.31
C GLY A 206 -5.59 8.39 21.01
N LYS A 207 -5.75 9.63 20.55
CA LYS A 207 -7.08 10.24 20.29
C LYS A 207 -7.52 10.11 18.84
N PHE A 208 -6.64 9.66 17.95
CA PHE A 208 -6.89 9.60 16.52
C PHE A 208 -6.86 8.15 16.05
N TRP A 209 -7.74 7.84 15.12
CA TRP A 209 -7.80 6.52 14.48
C TRP A 209 -6.85 6.49 13.29
N VAL A 210 -5.72 5.80 13.43
CA VAL A 210 -4.68 5.67 12.40
C VAL A 210 -4.14 4.22 12.40
N PRO A 211 -4.91 3.26 11.86
CA PRO A 211 -4.56 1.84 11.88
C PRO A 211 -3.25 1.56 11.15
N ALA A 212 -2.54 0.54 11.61
CA ALA A 212 -1.25 0.16 11.03
C ALA A 212 -1.41 -0.62 9.72
N MET A 213 -0.44 -0.44 8.84
CA MET A 213 -0.23 -1.21 7.65
C MET A 213 1.20 -1.75 7.66
N ALA A 214 1.33 -3.07 7.55
CA ALA A 214 2.60 -3.74 7.35
C ALA A 214 2.80 -3.97 5.85
N ASP A 215 3.99 -3.78 5.35
CA ASP A 215 4.33 -4.03 3.96
C ASP A 215 5.58 -4.91 3.82
N THR A 216 5.66 -5.59 2.69
CA THR A 216 6.81 -6.43 2.31
C THR A 216 6.74 -6.74 0.82
N PRO A 217 7.86 -6.88 0.11
CA PRO A 217 7.83 -7.50 -1.21
C PRO A 217 7.55 -9.00 -1.09
N LEU A 218 6.89 -9.60 -2.08
CA LEU A 218 6.76 -11.06 -2.18
C LEU A 218 8.13 -11.73 -2.39
N ARG A 219 9.05 -11.00 -3.00
CA ARG A 219 10.42 -11.42 -3.33
C ARG A 219 11.42 -10.72 -2.40
N GLY A 220 12.00 -11.44 -1.48
CA GLY A 220 12.94 -10.89 -0.52
C GLY A 220 13.69 -11.98 0.24
N TYR A 221 13.35 -13.25 0.00
CA TYR A 221 13.94 -14.38 0.72
C TYR A 221 15.43 -14.58 0.45
N ASN A 222 15.92 -14.10 -0.70
CA ASN A 222 17.34 -14.06 -1.05
C ASN A 222 18.12 -12.93 -0.33
N GLY A 223 17.48 -12.15 0.51
CA GLY A 223 18.07 -11.01 1.23
C GLY A 223 18.15 -9.70 0.44
N ARG A 224 17.60 -9.67 -0.78
CA ARG A 224 17.57 -8.49 -1.64
C ARG A 224 16.21 -7.84 -1.59
N HIS A 225 15.53 -7.48 -0.88
CA HIS A 225 14.27 -6.73 -0.72
C HIS A 225 13.68 -6.19 -2.05
N GLU A 226 13.11 -7.07 -2.88
CA GLU A 226 12.82 -6.82 -4.30
C GLU A 226 11.41 -6.24 -4.50
N TRP A 227 11.27 -4.91 -4.47
CA TRP A 227 10.06 -4.21 -4.86
C TRP A 227 9.83 -4.15 -6.38
N PHE A 228 10.86 -4.39 -7.17
CA PHE A 228 10.84 -4.44 -8.64
C PHE A 228 11.42 -5.74 -9.14
N TRP A 229 11.02 -6.12 -10.33
CA TRP A 229 11.59 -7.29 -10.99
C TRP A 229 13.06 -7.03 -11.37
N GLU A 230 13.91 -7.99 -11.11
CA GLU A 230 15.34 -7.93 -11.40
C GLU A 230 15.74 -8.96 -12.43
N PRO A 231 16.63 -8.63 -13.40
CA PRO A 231 17.15 -9.62 -14.35
C PRO A 231 17.87 -10.77 -13.64
N GLY A 232 17.50 -12.00 -13.99
CA GLY A 232 18.08 -13.20 -13.42
C GLY A 232 17.42 -13.67 -12.13
N ASP A 233 16.35 -13.02 -11.69
CA ASP A 233 15.54 -13.50 -10.58
C ASP A 233 14.95 -14.88 -10.89
N ASP A 234 15.08 -15.77 -9.92
CA ASP A 234 14.44 -17.08 -9.91
C ASP A 234 13.38 -17.18 -8.79
N ASP A 235 12.70 -18.31 -8.76
CA ASP A 235 11.64 -18.55 -7.75
C ASP A 235 12.19 -18.67 -6.31
N LYS A 236 13.52 -18.72 -6.12
CA LYS A 236 14.15 -18.75 -4.79
C LYS A 236 14.10 -17.40 -4.07
N ALA A 237 13.88 -16.31 -4.82
CA ALA A 237 13.65 -14.99 -4.25
C ALA A 237 12.28 -14.90 -3.56
N VAL A 238 11.30 -15.72 -3.96
CA VAL A 238 9.95 -15.74 -3.40
C VAL A 238 9.97 -16.31 -1.98
N TYR A 239 9.33 -15.62 -1.03
CA TYR A 239 9.24 -16.12 0.33
C TYR A 239 8.57 -17.51 0.40
N PRO A 240 9.14 -18.45 1.18
CA PRO A 240 8.48 -19.71 1.52
C PRO A 240 7.10 -19.49 2.17
N LEU A 241 6.19 -20.45 1.99
CA LEU A 241 4.83 -20.37 2.53
C LEU A 241 4.81 -20.10 4.04
N GLU A 242 5.69 -20.73 4.80
CA GLU A 242 5.75 -20.54 6.26
C GLU A 242 6.11 -19.09 6.65
N ASN A 243 7.00 -18.44 5.90
CA ASN A 243 7.35 -17.04 6.13
C ASN A 243 6.14 -16.12 5.84
N LEU A 244 5.42 -16.36 4.74
CA LEU A 244 4.21 -15.61 4.40
C LEU A 244 3.09 -15.81 5.44
N MET A 245 2.94 -17.02 5.99
CA MET A 245 2.01 -17.29 7.07
C MET A 245 2.42 -16.57 8.36
N GLU A 246 3.72 -16.55 8.67
CA GLU A 246 4.23 -15.79 9.83
C GLU A 246 3.97 -14.28 9.67
N MET A 247 4.20 -13.72 8.48
CA MET A 247 3.88 -12.32 8.17
C MET A 247 2.38 -12.04 8.33
N TYR A 248 1.52 -12.92 7.82
CA TYR A 248 0.06 -12.82 7.98
C TYR A 248 -0.35 -12.80 9.46
N GLU A 249 0.18 -13.72 10.26
CA GLU A 249 -0.10 -13.81 11.70
C GLU A 249 0.45 -12.60 12.47
N LYS A 250 1.60 -12.04 12.05
CA LYS A 250 2.25 -10.88 12.68
C LYS A 250 1.77 -9.51 12.16
N SER A 251 0.87 -9.49 11.20
CA SER A 251 0.24 -8.28 10.68
C SER A 251 -1.28 -8.32 10.85
N VAL A 252 -1.99 -9.12 10.05
CA VAL A 252 -3.45 -9.28 10.14
C VAL A 252 -3.85 -9.83 11.49
N GLY A 253 -3.10 -10.80 12.02
CA GLY A 253 -3.29 -11.34 13.37
C GLY A 253 -2.96 -10.37 14.50
N ARG A 254 -2.40 -9.19 14.19
CA ARG A 254 -2.04 -8.12 15.14
C ARG A 254 -2.73 -6.79 14.82
N ASN A 255 -3.94 -6.86 14.28
CA ASN A 255 -4.74 -5.67 14.00
C ASN A 255 -4.15 -4.72 12.95
N ALA A 256 -3.40 -5.23 11.97
CA ALA A 256 -2.83 -4.43 10.88
C ALA A 256 -3.27 -4.96 9.51
N THR A 257 -3.25 -4.10 8.51
CA THR A 257 -3.38 -4.50 7.11
C THR A 257 -2.03 -4.99 6.61
N LEU A 258 -2.02 -6.11 5.86
CA LEU A 258 -0.82 -6.58 5.18
C LEU A 258 -0.84 -6.18 3.70
N MET A 259 0.20 -5.50 3.27
CA MET A 259 0.47 -5.14 1.87
C MET A 259 1.63 -5.98 1.36
N VAL A 260 1.46 -6.59 0.17
CA VAL A 260 2.51 -7.40 -0.45
C VAL A 260 2.81 -6.88 -1.85
N GLY A 261 4.07 -6.52 -2.08
CA GLY A 261 4.55 -6.06 -3.39
C GLY A 261 4.66 -7.22 -4.37
N LEU A 262 4.03 -7.09 -5.53
CA LEU A 262 4.14 -8.01 -6.65
C LEU A 262 4.95 -7.36 -7.77
N THR A 263 5.86 -8.11 -8.38
CA THR A 263 6.79 -7.58 -9.38
C THR A 263 6.52 -8.19 -10.76
N PRO A 264 5.72 -7.53 -11.61
CA PRO A 264 5.56 -7.99 -12.99
C PRO A 264 6.90 -8.04 -13.72
N ASN A 265 7.12 -9.09 -14.50
CA ASN A 265 8.30 -9.26 -15.32
C ASN A 265 8.30 -8.35 -16.57
N PRO A 266 9.36 -8.30 -17.39
CA PRO A 266 9.40 -7.46 -18.59
C PRO A 266 8.36 -7.79 -19.67
N GLU A 267 7.70 -8.95 -19.60
CA GLU A 267 6.57 -9.30 -20.46
C GLU A 267 5.25 -8.70 -19.97
N GLY A 268 5.24 -8.14 -18.76
CA GLY A 268 4.05 -7.55 -18.12
C GLY A 268 3.17 -8.59 -17.42
N LEU A 269 3.75 -9.68 -16.93
CA LEU A 269 3.06 -10.76 -16.22
C LEU A 269 3.69 -10.97 -14.84
N ILE A 270 2.89 -11.32 -13.85
CA ILE A 270 3.40 -11.88 -12.59
C ILE A 270 4.00 -13.26 -12.91
N PRO A 271 5.25 -13.54 -12.51
CA PRO A 271 5.91 -14.83 -12.76
C PRO A 271 5.09 -16.01 -12.23
N ASP A 272 5.17 -17.14 -12.92
CA ASP A 272 4.40 -18.35 -12.56
C ASP A 272 4.67 -18.85 -11.14
N GLY A 273 5.93 -18.76 -10.69
CA GLY A 273 6.32 -19.12 -9.33
C GLY A 273 5.64 -18.24 -8.27
N ASP A 274 5.50 -16.94 -8.54
CA ASP A 274 4.79 -15.99 -7.67
C ASP A 274 3.30 -16.30 -7.63
N VAL A 275 2.68 -16.55 -8.80
CA VAL A 275 1.26 -16.92 -8.90
C VAL A 275 0.99 -18.20 -8.12
N HIS A 276 1.84 -19.20 -8.26
CA HIS A 276 1.73 -20.47 -7.53
C HIS A 276 1.82 -20.24 -6.02
N ARG A 277 2.80 -19.46 -5.56
CA ARG A 277 2.98 -19.15 -4.13
C ARG A 277 1.81 -18.37 -3.56
N LEU A 278 1.26 -17.42 -4.29
CA LEU A 278 0.06 -16.65 -3.86
C LEU A 278 -1.16 -17.56 -3.73
N GLN A 279 -1.33 -18.51 -4.63
CA GLN A 279 -2.41 -19.50 -4.54
C GLN A 279 -2.23 -20.44 -3.34
N GLU A 280 -1.02 -20.96 -3.11
CA GLU A 280 -0.71 -21.78 -1.92
C GLU A 280 -1.02 -21.02 -0.64
N TRP A 281 -0.59 -19.76 -0.58
CA TRP A 281 -0.78 -18.91 0.59
C TRP A 281 -2.25 -18.64 0.88
N GLY A 282 -3.04 -18.27 -0.13
CA GLY A 282 -4.48 -18.09 0.01
C GLY A 282 -5.20 -19.35 0.48
N ASN A 283 -4.82 -20.51 -0.08
CA ASN A 283 -5.36 -21.81 0.34
C ASN A 283 -5.01 -22.12 1.80
N GLU A 284 -3.80 -21.82 2.24
CA GLU A 284 -3.36 -22.07 3.61
C GLU A 284 -4.05 -21.12 4.61
N ILE A 285 -4.24 -19.83 4.26
CA ILE A 285 -5.04 -18.91 5.07
C ILE A 285 -6.48 -19.43 5.20
N GLN A 286 -7.10 -19.85 4.11
CA GLN A 286 -8.44 -20.41 4.13
C GLN A 286 -8.53 -21.70 4.95
N ARG A 287 -7.53 -22.56 4.86
CA ARG A 287 -7.45 -23.82 5.62
C ARG A 287 -7.33 -23.56 7.12
N ARG A 288 -6.50 -22.57 7.55
CA ARG A 288 -6.30 -22.27 8.97
C ARG A 288 -7.44 -21.47 9.58
N PHE A 289 -7.99 -20.48 8.84
CA PHE A 289 -8.86 -19.45 9.39
C PHE A 289 -10.24 -19.35 8.72
N GLY A 290 -10.48 -20.07 7.62
CA GLY A 290 -11.71 -19.94 6.84
C GLY A 290 -12.97 -20.42 7.54
N THR A 291 -12.87 -21.43 8.41
CA THR A 291 -14.04 -21.99 9.14
C THR A 291 -13.68 -22.19 10.61
N PRO A 292 -14.16 -21.32 11.51
CA PRO A 292 -13.93 -21.50 12.94
C PRO A 292 -14.71 -22.70 13.49
N LEU A 293 -14.12 -23.41 14.46
CA LEU A 293 -14.77 -24.49 15.17
C LEU A 293 -15.98 -24.02 15.99
N ALA A 294 -15.90 -22.82 16.54
CA ALA A 294 -16.99 -22.16 17.24
C ALA A 294 -16.72 -20.65 17.36
N GLN A 295 -17.80 -19.90 17.54
CA GLN A 295 -17.75 -18.44 17.75
C GLN A 295 -18.67 -18.08 18.93
N THR A 296 -18.31 -17.05 19.67
CA THR A 296 -19.14 -16.42 20.69
C THR A 296 -18.92 -14.94 20.71
N SER A 297 -19.91 -14.18 21.12
CA SER A 297 -19.80 -12.74 21.32
C SER A 297 -20.47 -12.32 22.63
N GLY A 298 -20.14 -11.14 23.13
CA GLY A 298 -20.78 -10.59 24.31
C GLY A 298 -20.39 -9.15 24.55
N LYS A 299 -21.32 -8.33 24.98
CA LYS A 299 -21.09 -6.92 25.34
C LYS A 299 -20.84 -6.83 26.84
N ASN A 300 -19.80 -6.11 27.25
CA ASN A 300 -19.45 -5.81 28.66
C ASN A 300 -19.36 -7.07 29.58
N LYS A 301 -18.93 -8.19 29.05
CA LYS A 301 -18.78 -9.43 29.82
C LYS A 301 -17.33 -9.62 30.27
N LYS A 302 -17.15 -9.87 31.56
CA LYS A 302 -15.82 -10.21 32.12
C LYS A 302 -15.31 -11.58 31.66
N LYS A 303 -16.18 -12.43 31.10
CA LYS A 303 -15.85 -13.80 30.66
C LYS A 303 -16.74 -14.17 29.47
N LEU A 304 -16.12 -14.63 28.40
CA LEU A 304 -16.75 -15.38 27.33
C LEU A 304 -16.28 -16.82 27.38
N ALA A 305 -17.19 -17.76 27.13
CA ALA A 305 -16.87 -19.19 27.15
C ALA A 305 -17.48 -19.88 25.94
N ILE A 306 -16.71 -20.78 25.35
CA ILE A 306 -17.17 -21.73 24.32
C ILE A 306 -17.05 -23.13 24.94
N THR A 307 -18.13 -23.92 24.83
CA THR A 307 -18.17 -25.30 25.29
C THR A 307 -18.41 -26.24 24.13
N PHE A 308 -17.65 -27.30 24.03
CA PHE A 308 -17.81 -28.34 23.04
C PHE A 308 -18.40 -29.61 23.68
N ASP A 309 -19.30 -30.28 22.99
CA ASP A 309 -19.92 -31.54 23.42
C ASP A 309 -18.90 -32.67 23.53
N LYS A 310 -17.81 -32.59 22.78
CA LYS A 310 -16.70 -33.54 22.78
C LYS A 310 -15.38 -32.78 22.77
N PRO A 311 -14.29 -33.37 23.31
CA PRO A 311 -12.98 -32.76 23.23
C PRO A 311 -12.60 -32.41 21.80
N GLN A 312 -12.15 -31.17 21.56
CA GLN A 312 -11.69 -30.65 20.28
C GLN A 312 -10.25 -30.22 20.38
N ARG A 313 -9.48 -30.46 19.32
CA ARG A 313 -8.15 -29.87 19.19
C ARG A 313 -8.27 -28.48 18.66
N VAL A 314 -7.89 -27.48 19.44
CA VAL A 314 -7.86 -26.06 19.07
C VAL A 314 -6.42 -25.63 18.85
N ASN A 315 -6.10 -25.10 17.67
CA ASN A 315 -4.77 -24.62 17.31
C ASN A 315 -4.66 -23.10 17.43
N TYR A 316 -5.77 -22.40 17.18
CA TYR A 316 -5.85 -20.94 17.17
C TYR A 316 -7.10 -20.48 17.93
N TYR A 317 -6.97 -19.34 18.59
CA TYR A 317 -8.11 -18.54 19.03
C TYR A 317 -7.89 -17.11 18.55
N GLN A 318 -8.98 -16.45 18.13
CA GLN A 318 -8.97 -15.07 17.71
C GLN A 318 -9.90 -14.27 18.60
N ILE A 319 -9.41 -13.17 19.13
CA ILE A 319 -10.20 -12.20 19.89
C ILE A 319 -10.31 -10.96 19.02
N GLN A 320 -11.55 -10.49 18.84
CA GLN A 320 -11.83 -9.24 18.15
C GLN A 320 -12.64 -8.36 19.07
N GLU A 321 -12.20 -7.14 19.25
CA GLU A 321 -12.92 -6.11 19.97
C GLU A 321 -13.81 -5.33 18.98
N ASP A 322 -15.01 -4.97 19.42
CA ASP A 322 -15.85 -4.03 18.66
C ASP A 322 -15.42 -2.61 19.03
N ILE A 323 -14.69 -2.00 18.12
CA ILE A 323 -14.07 -0.68 18.27
C ILE A 323 -14.86 0.43 17.57
N THR A 324 -16.11 0.19 17.17
CA THR A 324 -16.95 1.21 16.50
C THR A 324 -17.25 2.42 17.38
N GLU A 325 -17.15 2.28 18.69
CA GLU A 325 -17.34 3.36 19.66
C GLU A 325 -16.02 3.82 20.33
N GLY A 326 -14.88 3.38 19.82
CA GLY A 326 -13.52 3.61 20.35
C GLY A 326 -12.87 2.32 20.89
N GLU A 327 -11.57 2.40 21.16
CA GLU A 327 -10.78 1.29 21.79
C GLU A 327 -10.84 1.34 23.30
#